data_46a7ac6a19d3cc4d6dd38fbdd6944b8d
#
_entry.id   46a7ac6a19d3cc4d6dd38fbdd6944b8d
#
_cell.length_a   1.000
_cell.length_b   1.000
_cell.length_c   1.000
_cell.angle_alpha   90.00
_cell.angle_beta   90.00
_cell.angle_gamma   90.00
#
_symmetry.space_group_name_H-M   'P 1'
#
loop_
_entity.id
_entity.type
_entity.pdbx_description
1 polymer ?
#
loop_
_entity_poly.entity_id
_entity_poly.type
_entity_poly.pdbx_seq_one_letter_code
_entity_poly.pdbx_strand_id
1 'polypeptide(L)'
;EWSILFLIYGMLGIGKAMENSGGAELLANQVVSVMESFGPIAILAAIYLLASLLTEMVTNNAVAILLTPIVISIAATLDIDPRPFIVAVMFGASASFITPIGYQTNTYVYGAGGYRFADFVKVGLPLNILLWIAATVLIPLFWKF
;
A
#
# COMPACT_ATOMS: atom_id res chain seq x y z
N GLU A 1 1.65 -15.65 18.06
CA GLU A 1 0.19 -15.58 17.79
C GLU A 1 -0.13 -16.41 16.53
N TRP A 2 -0.80 -17.56 16.71
CA TRP A 2 -1.14 -18.47 15.63
C TRP A 2 -2.01 -17.81 14.55
N SER A 3 -2.89 -16.89 14.93
CA SER A 3 -3.76 -16.16 14.00
C SER A 3 -2.96 -15.37 12.93
N ILE A 4 -1.85 -14.75 13.33
CA ILE A 4 -0.98 -14.00 12.39
C ILE A 4 -0.28 -14.98 11.44
N LEU A 5 0.19 -16.11 11.93
CA LEU A 5 0.83 -17.14 11.09
C LEU A 5 -0.15 -17.70 10.05
N PHE A 6 -1.37 -18.06 10.46
CA PHE A 6 -2.41 -18.52 9.53
C PHE A 6 -2.80 -17.44 8.51
N LEU A 7 -2.89 -16.17 8.94
CA LEU A 7 -3.14 -15.06 8.03
C LEU A 7 -2.03 -14.96 6.98
N ILE A 8 -0.76 -14.99 7.39
CA ILE A 8 0.39 -14.91 6.48
C ILE A 8 0.37 -16.09 5.51
N TYR A 9 0.18 -17.33 5.99
CA TYR A 9 0.11 -18.50 5.11
C TYR A 9 -1.04 -18.42 4.11
N GLY A 10 -2.24 -18.03 4.57
CA GLY A 10 -3.39 -17.85 3.67
C GLY A 10 -3.13 -16.82 2.59
N MET A 11 -2.53 -15.68 2.95
CA MET A 11 -2.24 -14.60 2.02
C MET A 11 -1.08 -14.92 1.07
N LEU A 12 -0.05 -15.63 1.53
CA LEU A 12 0.99 -16.17 0.64
C LEU A 12 0.39 -17.16 -0.36
N GLY A 13 -0.59 -17.98 0.08
CA GLY A 13 -1.35 -18.85 -0.81
C GLY A 13 -2.12 -18.08 -1.88
N ILE A 14 -2.81 -17.01 -1.50
CA ILE A 14 -3.52 -16.13 -2.45
C ILE A 14 -2.53 -15.45 -3.40
N GLY A 15 -1.43 -14.90 -2.88
CA GLY A 15 -0.37 -14.30 -3.70
C GLY A 15 0.19 -15.28 -4.73
N LYS A 16 0.46 -16.52 -4.31
CA LYS A 16 0.94 -17.58 -5.21
C LYS A 16 -0.13 -18.02 -6.22
N ALA A 17 -1.40 -18.05 -5.82
CA ALA A 17 -2.50 -18.32 -6.74
C ALA A 17 -2.64 -17.21 -7.81
N MET A 18 -2.51 -15.95 -7.43
CA MET A 18 -2.51 -14.81 -8.35
C MET A 18 -1.35 -14.88 -9.34
N GLU A 19 -0.14 -15.23 -8.87
CA GLU A 19 1.03 -15.43 -9.73
C GLU A 19 0.79 -16.58 -10.72
N ASN A 20 0.38 -17.75 -10.21
CA ASN A 20 0.15 -18.95 -11.03
C ASN A 20 -1.01 -18.80 -12.02
N SER A 21 -2.02 -17.99 -11.70
CA SER A 21 -3.16 -17.71 -12.59
C SER A 21 -2.87 -16.61 -13.62
N GLY A 22 -1.73 -15.92 -13.54
CA GLY A 22 -1.43 -14.74 -14.34
C GLY A 22 -2.22 -13.49 -13.90
N GLY A 23 -2.96 -13.55 -12.80
CA GLY A 23 -3.78 -12.44 -12.32
C GLY A 23 -2.93 -11.22 -11.90
N ALA A 24 -1.79 -11.47 -11.25
CA ALA A 24 -0.86 -10.41 -10.88
C ALA A 24 -0.26 -9.71 -12.12
N GLU A 25 0.12 -10.50 -13.14
CA GLU A 25 0.66 -10.00 -14.40
C GLU A 25 -0.39 -9.21 -15.20
N LEU A 26 -1.64 -9.67 -15.21
CA LEU A 26 -2.74 -8.99 -15.88
C LEU A 26 -3.01 -7.61 -15.25
N LEU A 27 -3.02 -7.53 -13.90
CA LEU A 27 -3.16 -6.26 -13.19
C LEU A 27 -1.95 -5.35 -13.40
N ALA A 28 -0.73 -5.91 -13.37
CA ALA A 28 0.48 -5.17 -13.66
C ALA A 28 0.46 -4.54 -15.07
N ASN A 29 0.11 -5.32 -16.07
CA ASN A 29 0.02 -4.84 -17.46
C ASN A 29 -1.05 -3.74 -17.63
N GLN A 30 -2.17 -3.83 -16.91
CA GLN A 30 -3.18 -2.76 -16.92
C GLN A 30 -2.66 -1.48 -16.28
N VAL A 31 -1.99 -1.56 -15.13
CA VAL A 31 -1.39 -0.39 -14.48
C VAL A 31 -0.32 0.22 -15.38
N VAL A 32 0.58 -0.60 -15.92
CA VAL A 32 1.65 -0.14 -16.82
C VAL A 32 1.06 0.53 -18.06
N SER A 33 0.10 -0.10 -18.74
CA SER A 33 -0.49 0.46 -19.97
C SER A 33 -1.12 1.85 -19.79
N VAL A 34 -1.65 2.13 -18.60
CA VAL A 34 -2.25 3.43 -18.27
C VAL A 34 -1.19 4.44 -17.83
N MET A 35 -0.13 3.99 -17.16
CA MET A 35 0.82 4.85 -16.45
C MET A 35 2.22 4.88 -17.08
N GLU A 36 2.50 4.09 -18.11
CA GLU A 36 3.82 4.01 -18.75
C GLU A 36 4.33 5.38 -19.23
N SER A 37 3.42 6.21 -19.76
CA SER A 37 3.73 7.56 -20.23
C SER A 37 4.11 8.54 -19.12
N PHE A 38 3.80 8.24 -17.85
CA PHE A 38 4.08 9.09 -16.69
C PHE A 38 5.39 8.74 -15.96
N GLY A 39 5.99 7.60 -16.29
CA GLY A 39 7.26 7.14 -15.72
C GLY A 39 7.15 6.47 -14.34
N PRO A 40 8.25 5.85 -13.85
CA PRO A 40 8.26 5.02 -12.64
C PRO A 40 7.86 5.75 -11.36
N ILE A 41 8.19 7.05 -11.24
CA ILE A 41 7.83 7.86 -10.06
C ILE A 41 6.31 8.02 -9.94
N ALA A 42 5.61 8.19 -11.05
CA ALA A 42 4.15 8.31 -11.03
C ALA A 42 3.49 6.97 -10.64
N ILE A 43 4.05 5.86 -11.11
CA ILE A 43 3.60 4.51 -10.72
C ILE A 43 3.84 4.30 -9.22
N LEU A 44 5.00 4.70 -8.68
CA LEU A 44 5.30 4.66 -7.26
C LEU A 44 4.28 5.47 -6.44
N ALA A 45 3.99 6.69 -6.88
CA ALA A 45 3.01 7.56 -6.23
C ALA A 45 1.61 6.93 -6.21
N ALA A 46 1.19 6.31 -7.31
CA ALA A 46 -0.09 5.61 -7.41
C ALA A 46 -0.14 4.37 -6.53
N ILE A 47 0.94 3.58 -6.46
CA ILE A 47 1.06 2.40 -5.58
C ILE A 47 0.94 2.82 -4.12
N TYR A 48 1.66 3.87 -3.70
CA TYR A 48 1.55 4.39 -2.34
C TYR A 48 0.13 4.82 -2.01
N LEU A 49 -0.49 5.60 -2.90
CA LEU A 49 -1.86 6.09 -2.70
C LEU A 49 -2.85 4.94 -2.60
N LEU A 50 -2.74 3.95 -3.49
CA LEU A 50 -3.57 2.75 -3.45
C LEU A 50 -3.40 1.99 -2.13
N ALA A 51 -2.16 1.77 -1.69
CA ALA A 51 -1.86 1.10 -0.42
C ALA A 51 -2.46 1.87 0.76
N SER A 52 -2.31 3.20 0.78
CA SER A 52 -2.83 4.06 1.83
C SER A 52 -4.37 4.10 1.86
N LEU A 53 -5.04 4.08 0.72
CA LEU A 53 -6.51 4.01 0.67
C LEU A 53 -7.03 2.65 1.12
N LEU A 54 -6.39 1.57 0.69
CA LEU A 54 -6.78 0.21 1.09
C LEU A 54 -6.60 -0.04 2.58
N THR A 55 -5.53 0.48 3.19
CA THR A 55 -5.27 0.27 4.62
C THR A 55 -6.26 0.98 5.55
N GLU A 56 -7.02 1.95 5.03
CA GLU A 56 -8.14 2.54 5.77
C GLU A 56 -9.35 1.60 5.90
N MET A 57 -9.41 0.55 5.08
CA MET A 57 -10.54 -0.39 5.01
C MET A 57 -10.18 -1.79 5.51
N VAL A 58 -8.92 -2.21 5.33
CA VAL A 58 -8.40 -3.52 5.72
C VAL A 58 -7.10 -3.37 6.51
N THR A 59 -6.62 -4.47 7.12
CA THR A 59 -5.41 -4.39 7.95
C THR A 59 -4.15 -4.08 7.13
N ASN A 60 -3.20 -3.36 7.73
CA ASN A 60 -1.91 -3.02 7.10
C ASN A 60 -1.19 -4.27 6.55
N ASN A 61 -1.21 -5.37 7.31
CA ASN A 61 -0.61 -6.63 6.89
C ASN A 61 -1.29 -7.20 5.65
N ALA A 62 -2.63 -7.11 5.56
CA ALA A 62 -3.37 -7.57 4.41
C ALA A 62 -2.99 -6.79 3.15
N VAL A 63 -2.94 -5.46 3.24
CA VAL A 63 -2.54 -4.60 2.14
C VAL A 63 -1.12 -4.90 1.66
N ALA A 64 -0.17 -4.99 2.61
CA ALA A 64 1.23 -5.27 2.28
C ALA A 64 1.38 -6.61 1.53
N ILE A 65 0.71 -7.67 2.00
CA ILE A 65 0.81 -8.99 1.39
C ILE A 65 0.09 -9.05 0.03
N LEU A 66 -1.06 -8.39 -0.12
CA LEU A 66 -1.79 -8.37 -1.38
C LEU A 66 -1.07 -7.58 -2.48
N LEU A 67 -0.52 -6.41 -2.14
CA LEU A 67 0.12 -5.55 -3.13
C LEU A 67 1.54 -5.97 -3.50
N THR A 68 2.28 -6.64 -2.60
CA THR A 68 3.69 -7.00 -2.85
C THR A 68 3.89 -7.83 -4.13
N PRO A 69 3.15 -8.93 -4.40
CA PRO A 69 3.33 -9.67 -5.64
C PRO A 69 2.95 -8.85 -6.88
N ILE A 70 1.97 -7.97 -6.78
CA ILE A 70 1.54 -7.09 -7.88
C ILE A 70 2.66 -6.10 -8.24
N VAL A 71 3.26 -5.44 -7.24
CA VAL A 71 4.32 -4.45 -7.50
C VAL A 71 5.62 -5.08 -7.98
N ILE A 72 5.91 -6.31 -7.57
CA ILE A 72 7.04 -7.08 -8.12
C ILE A 72 6.79 -7.39 -9.60
N SER A 73 5.57 -7.78 -9.97
CA SER A 73 5.19 -8.03 -11.37
C SER A 73 5.24 -6.76 -12.22
N ILE A 74 4.81 -5.61 -11.67
CA ILE A 74 4.94 -4.30 -12.33
C ILE A 74 6.42 -3.98 -12.60
N ALA A 75 7.28 -4.15 -11.61
CA ALA A 75 8.71 -3.89 -11.75
C ALA A 75 9.36 -4.80 -12.80
N ALA A 76 8.98 -6.08 -12.82
CA ALA A 76 9.46 -7.04 -13.82
C ALA A 76 8.99 -6.67 -15.24
N THR A 77 7.77 -6.19 -15.42
CA THR A 77 7.25 -5.72 -16.71
C THR A 77 7.98 -4.48 -17.22
N LEU A 78 8.40 -3.60 -16.30
CA LEU A 78 9.15 -2.37 -16.63
C LEU A 78 10.66 -2.57 -16.71
N ASP A 79 11.16 -3.76 -16.40
CA ASP A 79 12.60 -4.09 -16.30
C ASP A 79 13.37 -3.15 -15.34
N ILE A 80 12.79 -2.89 -14.16
CA ILE A 80 13.36 -2.03 -13.11
C ILE A 80 13.40 -2.73 -11.75
N ASP A 81 14.16 -2.15 -10.81
CA ASP A 81 14.28 -2.69 -9.46
C ASP A 81 12.93 -2.62 -8.72
N PRO A 82 12.41 -3.73 -8.14
CA PRO A 82 11.16 -3.74 -7.39
C PRO A 82 11.25 -3.05 -6.03
N ARG A 83 12.43 -2.84 -5.47
CA ARG A 83 12.62 -2.30 -4.11
C ARG A 83 11.91 -0.98 -3.86
N PRO A 84 11.98 0.04 -4.74
CA PRO A 84 11.25 1.29 -4.53
C PRO A 84 9.74 1.08 -4.37
N PHE A 85 9.15 0.20 -5.18
CA PHE A 85 7.72 -0.09 -5.12
C PHE A 85 7.34 -0.87 -3.86
N ILE A 86 8.16 -1.84 -3.44
CA ILE A 86 7.96 -2.58 -2.19
C ILE A 86 7.99 -1.62 -1.00
N VAL A 87 8.95 -0.69 -0.97
CA VAL A 87 9.06 0.34 0.07
C VAL A 87 7.83 1.26 0.05
N ALA A 88 7.33 1.64 -1.13
CA ALA A 88 6.11 2.43 -1.26
C ALA A 88 4.89 1.70 -0.69
N VAL A 89 4.77 0.39 -0.92
CA VAL A 89 3.72 -0.45 -0.32
C VAL A 89 3.85 -0.49 1.20
N MET A 90 5.06 -0.67 1.74
CA MET A 90 5.30 -0.72 3.18
C MET A 90 4.87 0.58 3.88
N PHE A 91 5.28 1.72 3.36
CA PHE A 91 4.91 3.02 3.91
C PHE A 91 3.43 3.33 3.69
N GLY A 92 2.90 3.08 2.50
CA GLY A 92 1.50 3.31 2.18
C GLY A 92 0.56 2.44 3.03
N ALA A 93 0.86 1.15 3.19
CA ALA A 93 0.09 0.24 4.04
C ALA A 93 0.12 0.63 5.53
N SER A 94 1.15 1.37 5.95
CA SER A 94 1.26 1.87 7.33
C SER A 94 0.62 3.24 7.53
N ALA A 95 0.20 3.92 6.46
CA ALA A 95 -0.36 5.27 6.48
C ALA A 95 -1.89 5.25 6.69
N SER A 96 -2.33 4.73 7.82
CA SER A 96 -3.75 4.59 8.20
C SER A 96 -4.14 5.65 9.22
N PHE A 97 -4.35 6.88 8.77
CA PHE A 97 -4.60 8.03 9.65
C PHE A 97 -5.98 8.68 9.46
N ILE A 98 -6.65 8.41 8.33
CA ILE A 98 -7.87 9.13 7.94
C ILE A 98 -9.08 8.61 8.69
N THR A 99 -9.08 7.33 9.06
CA THR A 99 -10.23 6.72 9.73
C THR A 99 -9.88 6.17 11.12
N PRO A 100 -10.84 6.18 12.05
CA PRO A 100 -10.66 5.56 13.36
C PRO A 100 -10.64 4.02 13.30
N ILE A 101 -11.05 3.41 12.20
CA ILE A 101 -11.17 1.96 12.04
C ILE A 101 -9.97 1.33 11.32
N GLY A 102 -9.17 2.12 10.61
CA GLY A 102 -8.06 1.64 9.79
C GLY A 102 -6.92 1.02 10.61
N TYR A 103 -6.76 1.41 11.88
CA TYR A 103 -5.76 0.86 12.78
C TYR A 103 -6.27 0.71 14.20
N GLN A 104 -5.87 -0.36 14.89
CA GLN A 104 -6.36 -0.69 16.25
C GLN A 104 -6.15 0.46 17.25
N THR A 105 -5.00 1.13 17.21
CA THR A 105 -4.72 2.28 18.08
C THR A 105 -5.70 3.42 17.83
N ASN A 106 -6.05 3.70 16.57
CA ASN A 106 -7.04 4.73 16.24
C ASN A 106 -8.40 4.39 16.84
N THR A 107 -8.81 3.12 16.78
CA THR A 107 -10.06 2.65 17.39
C THR A 107 -10.08 2.85 18.90
N TYR A 108 -8.97 2.57 19.59
CA TYR A 108 -8.84 2.82 21.03
C TYR A 108 -8.98 4.31 21.36
N VAL A 109 -8.25 5.15 20.64
CA VAL A 109 -8.28 6.60 20.85
C VAL A 109 -9.67 7.17 20.54
N TYR A 110 -10.31 6.68 19.50
CA TYR A 110 -11.68 7.06 19.13
C TYR A 110 -12.68 6.73 20.24
N GLY A 111 -12.61 5.51 20.78
CA GLY A 111 -13.52 5.06 21.83
C GLY A 111 -13.31 5.75 23.17
N ALA A 112 -12.07 5.95 23.59
CA ALA A 112 -11.73 6.51 24.90
C ALA A 112 -11.66 8.04 24.92
N GLY A 113 -11.34 8.69 23.78
CA GLY A 113 -11.04 10.12 23.72
C GLY A 113 -12.22 11.01 23.39
N GLY A 114 -13.40 10.46 23.12
CA GLY A 114 -14.59 11.25 22.77
C GLY A 114 -14.48 11.99 21.42
N TYR A 115 -13.56 11.55 20.56
CA TYR A 115 -13.36 12.11 19.23
C TYR A 115 -14.51 11.75 18.29
N ARG A 116 -14.74 12.59 17.29
CA ARG A 116 -15.67 12.33 16.20
C ARG A 116 -14.91 11.76 15.00
N PHE A 117 -15.58 11.00 14.16
CA PHE A 117 -15.00 10.48 12.90
C PHE A 117 -14.37 11.61 12.06
N ALA A 118 -15.04 12.75 11.99
CA ALA A 118 -14.58 13.94 11.26
C ALA A 118 -13.25 14.50 11.79
N ASP A 119 -12.91 14.28 13.05
CA ASP A 119 -11.64 14.76 13.63
C ASP A 119 -10.46 13.96 13.07
N PHE A 120 -10.64 12.65 12.87
CA PHE A 120 -9.65 11.81 12.18
C PHE A 120 -9.44 12.25 10.74
N VAL A 121 -10.51 12.51 10.00
CA VAL A 121 -10.41 12.99 8.61
C VAL A 121 -9.68 14.34 8.54
N LYS A 122 -10.00 15.28 9.44
CA LYS A 122 -9.39 16.63 9.45
C LYS A 122 -7.88 16.60 9.68
N VAL A 123 -7.41 15.71 10.54
CA VAL A 123 -5.98 15.59 10.88
C VAL A 123 -5.29 14.56 9.98
N GLY A 124 -5.93 13.43 9.76
CA GLY A 124 -5.37 12.30 9.02
C GLY A 124 -5.20 12.58 7.53
N LEU A 125 -6.15 13.26 6.89
CA LEU A 125 -6.06 13.53 5.45
C LEU A 125 -4.87 14.43 5.09
N PRO A 126 -4.64 15.59 5.75
CA PRO A 126 -3.46 16.39 5.49
C PRO A 126 -2.15 15.65 5.77
N LEU A 127 -2.11 14.85 6.85
CA LEU A 127 -0.95 14.04 7.21
C LEU A 127 -0.66 12.98 6.14
N ASN A 128 -1.69 12.30 5.66
CA ASN A 128 -1.58 11.30 4.60
C ASN A 128 -1.06 11.89 3.29
N ILE A 129 -1.56 13.07 2.89
CA ILE A 129 -1.09 13.80 1.71
C ILE A 129 0.38 14.21 1.88
N LEU A 130 0.76 14.72 3.05
CA LEU A 130 2.15 15.09 3.34
C LEU A 130 3.09 13.89 3.22
N LEU A 131 2.71 12.76 3.82
CA LEU A 131 3.51 11.54 3.77
C LEU A 131 3.55 10.93 2.37
N TRP A 132 2.46 11.00 1.60
CA TRP A 132 2.43 10.59 0.21
C TRP A 132 3.42 11.40 -0.64
N ILE A 133 3.42 12.73 -0.51
CA ILE A 133 4.38 13.59 -1.22
C ILE A 133 5.81 13.29 -0.77
N ALA A 134 6.04 13.19 0.54
CA ALA A 134 7.34 12.88 1.10
C ALA A 134 7.87 11.52 0.60
N ALA A 135 7.05 10.49 0.62
CA ALA A 135 7.42 9.16 0.13
C ALA A 135 7.73 9.17 -1.37
N THR A 136 6.89 9.84 -2.17
CA THR A 136 7.09 9.95 -3.62
C THR A 136 8.43 10.61 -3.99
N VAL A 137 8.87 11.58 -3.18
CA VAL A 137 10.14 12.29 -3.40
C VAL A 137 11.32 11.54 -2.79
N LEU A 138 11.18 11.04 -1.56
CA LEU A 138 12.30 10.47 -0.80
C LEU A 138 12.64 9.04 -1.22
N ILE A 139 11.65 8.19 -1.52
CA ILE A 139 11.91 6.79 -1.86
C ILE A 139 12.88 6.67 -3.05
N PRO A 140 12.70 7.37 -4.18
CA PRO A 140 13.62 7.27 -5.31
C PRO A 140 15.04 7.83 -5.04
N LEU A 141 15.22 8.64 -3.99
CA LEU A 141 16.54 9.14 -3.60
C LEU A 141 17.39 8.05 -2.91
N PHE A 142 16.73 7.16 -2.16
CA PHE A 142 17.41 6.08 -1.42
C PHE A 142 17.44 4.77 -2.20
N TRP A 143 16.39 4.49 -2.95
CA TRP A 143 16.24 3.30 -3.78
C TRP A 143 16.00 3.72 -5.23
N LYS A 144 17.02 3.54 -6.06
CA LYS A 144 16.93 3.85 -7.50
C LYS A 144 16.13 2.76 -8.21
N PHE A 145 15.43 3.17 -9.26
CA PHE A 145 14.73 2.26 -10.17
C PHE A 145 15.69 1.49 -11.07
#